data_080841e08c9d71e2f70da09d7964b05f
#
_entry.id   080841e08c9d71e2f70da09d7964b05f
#
_cell.length_a   1.000
_cell.length_b   1.000
_cell.length_c   1.000
_cell.angle_alpha   90.00
_cell.angle_beta   90.00
_cell.angle_gamma   90.00
#
_symmetry.space_group_name_H-M   'P 1'
#
loop_
_entity.id
_entity.type
_entity.pdbx_description
1 polymer ?
#
loop_
_entity_poly.entity_id
_entity_poly.type
_entity_poly.pdbx_seq_one_letter_code
_entity_poly.pdbx_strand_id
1 'polypeptide(L)'
;MLVQEVTCAPEPMAVLCTDQQLNDIVRFCVDPFNFCVFGIDPTFNLGDFSVTPLVYSHLLLQDRKTKHSPILFGPMLVHFHMLFSTYNYFLSTLIGLKPELAGIKAVGSDGEKALVDAILRNFPAAVHLRCFHHLQQNIEKHLHEHNYPASATKVYISDIFGWTTDGVYHEGLVDCSDALEFNVKLAGLKSKWDGLENECLSNESSGHKGFNNWFRRVKAPEIWESTLRFVRESAGLGSPPTAFYTNHSESINAFRKESLHYKKNQWGREMRKLRLWWYSSSRKWRSL
;
A
#
# COMPACT_ATOMS: atom_id res chain seq x y z
N MET A 1 13.44 11.15 -21.88
CA MET A 1 13.53 9.92 -22.70
C MET A 1 12.78 8.82 -21.96
N LEU A 2 12.01 7.98 -22.62
CA LEU A 2 11.35 6.85 -21.97
C LEU A 2 12.39 5.74 -21.90
N VAL A 3 12.90 5.44 -20.70
CA VAL A 3 13.73 4.26 -20.50
C VAL A 3 12.80 3.05 -20.46
N GLN A 4 13.10 2.05 -21.26
CA GLN A 4 12.30 0.86 -21.38
C GLN A 4 13.23 -0.34 -21.33
N GLU A 5 13.09 -1.14 -20.31
CA GLU A 5 13.73 -2.45 -20.23
C GLU A 5 12.65 -3.52 -20.43
N VAL A 6 12.90 -4.45 -21.33
CA VAL A 6 12.00 -5.55 -21.67
C VAL A 6 12.77 -6.84 -21.55
N THR A 7 12.27 -7.76 -20.76
CA THR A 7 12.73 -9.16 -20.74
C THR A 7 11.64 -10.09 -21.27
N CYS A 8 12.05 -11.15 -21.94
CA CYS A 8 11.13 -12.15 -22.50
C CYS A 8 11.28 -13.52 -21.84
N ALA A 9 12.25 -13.69 -20.95
CA ALA A 9 12.51 -14.98 -20.29
C ALA A 9 12.72 -14.77 -18.77
N PRO A 10 12.15 -15.63 -17.94
CA PRO A 10 11.25 -16.74 -18.26
C PRO A 10 9.85 -16.28 -18.74
N GLU A 11 9.48 -15.02 -18.50
CA GLU A 11 8.21 -14.42 -18.88
C GLU A 11 8.37 -12.97 -19.33
N PRO A 12 7.50 -12.49 -20.23
CA PRO A 12 7.57 -11.11 -20.66
C PRO A 12 7.29 -10.14 -19.51
N MET A 13 8.23 -9.24 -19.24
CA MET A 13 8.10 -8.12 -18.32
C MET A 13 8.60 -6.86 -18.97
N ALA A 14 8.02 -5.71 -18.64
CA ALA A 14 8.48 -4.43 -19.12
C ALA A 14 8.50 -3.39 -18.01
N VAL A 15 9.66 -2.78 -17.80
CA VAL A 15 9.84 -1.62 -16.90
C VAL A 15 9.76 -0.35 -17.73
N LEU A 16 8.82 0.52 -17.39
CA LEU A 16 8.57 1.79 -18.07
C LEU A 16 8.86 2.94 -17.12
N CYS A 17 9.84 3.78 -17.47
CA CYS A 17 10.16 4.98 -16.69
C CYS A 17 10.76 6.06 -17.57
N THR A 18 10.90 7.26 -17.01
CA THR A 18 11.70 8.36 -17.58
C THR A 18 12.73 8.83 -16.58
N ASP A 19 13.79 9.45 -17.09
CA ASP A 19 14.81 10.11 -16.26
C ASP A 19 14.18 11.15 -15.32
N GLN A 20 13.16 11.89 -15.79
CA GLN A 20 12.45 12.87 -14.97
C GLN A 20 11.75 12.21 -13.78
N GLN A 21 11.07 11.09 -13.98
CA GLN A 21 10.41 10.37 -12.86
C GLN A 21 11.43 9.88 -11.84
N LEU A 22 12.55 9.32 -12.30
CA LEU A 22 13.59 8.85 -11.39
C LEU A 22 14.21 10.01 -10.59
N ASN A 23 14.46 11.15 -11.25
CA ASN A 23 14.98 12.36 -10.59
C ASN A 23 13.96 12.95 -9.59
N ASP A 24 12.67 12.97 -9.94
CA ASP A 24 11.62 13.45 -9.05
C ASP A 24 11.49 12.56 -7.80
N ILE A 25 11.56 11.22 -7.97
CA ILE A 25 11.52 10.30 -6.82
C ILE A 25 12.76 10.52 -5.92
N VAL A 26 13.95 10.66 -6.48
CA VAL A 26 15.14 11.00 -5.68
C VAL A 26 14.89 12.30 -4.90
N ARG A 27 14.37 13.32 -5.57
CA ARG A 27 14.12 14.64 -4.96
C ARG A 27 13.09 14.60 -3.84
N PHE A 28 12.00 13.81 -4.00
CA PHE A 28 10.85 13.87 -3.10
C PHE A 28 10.72 12.67 -2.16
N CYS A 29 11.51 11.61 -2.34
CA CYS A 29 11.41 10.42 -1.49
C CYS A 29 12.71 10.07 -0.76
N VAL A 30 13.84 10.71 -1.11
CA VAL A 30 15.18 10.40 -0.54
C VAL A 30 15.65 11.47 0.46
N ASP A 31 15.19 12.72 0.35
CA ASP A 31 15.58 13.79 1.27
C ASP A 31 15.19 13.42 2.72
N PRO A 32 16.15 13.46 3.68
CA PRO A 32 15.86 13.02 5.06
C PRO A 32 14.96 13.98 5.85
N PHE A 33 14.80 15.22 5.41
CA PHE A 33 14.07 16.25 6.14
C PHE A 33 12.70 16.57 5.54
N ASN A 34 12.54 16.32 4.24
CA ASN A 34 11.29 16.63 3.54
C ASN A 34 11.03 15.60 2.45
N PHE A 35 10.36 14.52 2.81
CA PHE A 35 10.06 13.42 1.90
C PHE A 35 8.58 13.04 1.92
N CYS A 36 8.14 12.38 0.87
CA CYS A 36 6.84 11.73 0.79
C CYS A 36 6.99 10.22 0.75
N VAL A 37 5.93 9.54 1.13
CA VAL A 37 5.85 8.07 1.01
C VAL A 37 5.84 7.69 -0.48
N PHE A 38 6.71 6.76 -0.84
CA PHE A 38 6.77 6.15 -2.16
C PHE A 38 5.76 5.01 -2.22
N GLY A 39 4.67 5.18 -2.95
CA GLY A 39 3.58 4.22 -3.02
C GLY A 39 3.79 3.18 -4.11
N ILE A 40 3.56 1.90 -3.79
CA ILE A 40 3.56 0.77 -4.72
C ILE A 40 2.24 0.03 -4.57
N ASP A 41 1.48 -0.08 -5.66
CA ASP A 41 0.18 -0.72 -5.62
C ASP A 41 -0.08 -1.57 -6.89
N PRO A 42 0.00 -2.91 -6.80
CA PRO A 42 -0.29 -3.82 -7.91
C PRO A 42 -1.79 -3.89 -8.16
N THR A 43 -2.36 -2.98 -8.94
CA THR A 43 -3.80 -2.72 -8.84
C THR A 43 -4.65 -3.06 -10.04
N PHE A 44 -4.11 -3.38 -11.20
CA PHE A 44 -5.01 -3.65 -12.32
C PHE A 44 -4.44 -4.58 -13.37
N ASN A 45 -5.34 -5.29 -14.02
CA ASN A 45 -5.05 -6.13 -15.16
C ASN A 45 -5.27 -5.34 -16.45
N LEU A 46 -4.32 -5.40 -17.35
CA LEU A 46 -4.39 -4.87 -18.70
C LEU A 46 -4.52 -6.02 -19.69
N GLY A 47 -5.72 -6.56 -19.86
CA GLY A 47 -5.92 -7.83 -20.53
C GLY A 47 -5.40 -8.98 -19.68
N ASP A 48 -4.39 -9.69 -20.18
CA ASP A 48 -3.75 -10.82 -19.47
C ASP A 48 -2.55 -10.39 -18.60
N PHE A 49 -2.21 -9.10 -18.62
CA PHE A 49 -1.08 -8.55 -17.86
C PHE A 49 -1.54 -7.81 -16.61
N SER A 50 -0.73 -7.90 -15.57
CA SER A 50 -0.81 -7.03 -14.40
C SER A 50 0.06 -5.80 -14.59
N VAL A 51 -0.34 -4.68 -14.01
CA VAL A 51 0.45 -3.45 -13.99
C VAL A 51 0.63 -3.00 -12.56
N THR A 52 1.88 -2.80 -12.17
CA THR A 52 2.28 -2.27 -10.87
C THR A 52 2.87 -0.88 -11.05
N PRO A 53 2.08 0.19 -10.87
CA PRO A 53 2.58 1.55 -10.90
C PRO A 53 3.24 1.92 -9.57
N LEU A 54 4.22 2.80 -9.65
CA LEU A 54 4.74 3.55 -8.52
C LEU A 54 4.10 4.93 -8.51
N VAL A 55 3.90 5.48 -7.31
CA VAL A 55 3.34 6.82 -7.13
C VAL A 55 4.12 7.60 -6.08
N TYR A 56 4.18 8.93 -6.22
CA TYR A 56 4.80 9.83 -5.27
C TYR A 56 4.09 11.18 -5.27
N SER A 57 4.20 11.92 -4.17
CA SER A 57 3.67 13.29 -4.08
C SER A 57 4.70 14.30 -4.58
N HIS A 58 4.28 15.24 -5.40
CA HIS A 58 5.15 16.32 -5.87
C HIS A 58 5.13 17.48 -4.86
N LEU A 59 6.07 17.50 -3.92
CA LEU A 59 6.06 18.39 -2.76
C LEU A 59 6.17 19.89 -3.06
N LEU A 60 6.56 20.28 -4.27
CA LEU A 60 6.65 21.69 -4.67
C LEU A 60 5.37 22.22 -5.35
N LEU A 61 4.43 21.35 -5.66
CA LEU A 61 3.16 21.73 -6.28
C LEU A 61 2.02 21.57 -5.27
N GLN A 62 1.02 22.43 -5.37
CA GLN A 62 -0.21 22.33 -4.61
C GLN A 62 -1.41 22.47 -5.54
N ASP A 63 -2.39 21.62 -5.35
CA ASP A 63 -3.70 21.82 -5.99
C ASP A 63 -4.35 23.10 -5.46
N ARG A 64 -4.89 23.91 -6.37
CA ARG A 64 -5.46 25.23 -6.01
C ARG A 64 -6.67 25.15 -5.10
N LYS A 65 -7.46 24.08 -5.19
CA LYS A 65 -8.70 23.90 -4.42
C LYS A 65 -8.44 23.18 -3.11
N THR A 66 -7.75 22.05 -3.16
CA THR A 66 -7.56 21.17 -1.99
C THR A 66 -6.35 21.55 -1.16
N LYS A 67 -5.41 22.34 -1.71
CA LYS A 67 -4.11 22.68 -1.10
C LYS A 67 -3.21 21.47 -0.81
N HIS A 68 -3.54 20.30 -1.30
CA HIS A 68 -2.71 19.11 -1.19
C HIS A 68 -1.70 19.01 -2.33
N SER A 69 -0.56 18.39 -2.07
CA SER A 69 0.42 18.07 -3.09
C SER A 69 -0.16 17.04 -4.07
N PRO A 70 -0.06 17.27 -5.38
CA PRO A 70 -0.55 16.33 -6.37
C PRO A 70 0.26 15.03 -6.34
N ILE A 71 -0.43 13.92 -6.54
CA ILE A 71 0.19 12.62 -6.66
C ILE A 71 0.49 12.35 -8.12
N LEU A 72 1.72 12.00 -8.40
CA LEU A 72 2.22 11.74 -9.73
C LEU A 72 2.55 10.26 -9.91
N PHE A 73 2.45 9.80 -11.17
CA PHE A 73 2.94 8.49 -11.55
C PHE A 73 4.46 8.50 -11.68
N GLY A 74 5.06 7.55 -11.02
CA GLY A 74 6.44 7.14 -11.20
C GLY A 74 6.59 6.07 -12.30
N PRO A 75 7.69 5.31 -12.24
CA PRO A 75 7.90 4.10 -13.01
C PRO A 75 6.76 3.11 -12.88
N MET A 76 6.60 2.22 -13.86
CA MET A 76 5.63 1.14 -13.80
C MET A 76 6.21 -0.15 -14.35
N LEU A 77 5.78 -1.26 -13.75
CA LEU A 77 6.04 -2.61 -14.22
C LEU A 77 4.79 -3.16 -14.91
N VAL A 78 4.97 -3.76 -16.08
CA VAL A 78 3.97 -4.60 -16.75
C VAL A 78 4.47 -6.04 -16.70
N HIS A 79 3.66 -6.95 -16.16
CA HIS A 79 4.07 -8.34 -15.86
C HIS A 79 2.88 -9.30 -15.87
N PHE A 80 3.17 -10.61 -15.82
CA PHE A 80 2.13 -11.65 -15.74
C PHE A 80 1.87 -12.09 -14.31
N HIS A 81 2.91 -12.34 -13.52
CA HIS A 81 2.80 -12.95 -12.20
C HIS A 81 3.23 -12.01 -11.08
N MET A 82 2.51 -12.09 -9.97
CA MET A 82 2.77 -11.35 -8.74
C MET A 82 3.74 -12.16 -7.87
N LEU A 83 5.00 -12.31 -8.31
CA LEU A 83 6.02 -13.07 -7.61
C LEU A 83 7.09 -12.16 -7.02
N PHE A 84 7.74 -12.61 -5.95
CA PHE A 84 8.90 -11.93 -5.38
C PHE A 84 9.96 -11.62 -6.45
N SER A 85 10.29 -12.58 -7.32
CA SER A 85 11.27 -12.39 -8.39
C SER A 85 10.89 -11.26 -9.34
N THR A 86 9.61 -11.14 -9.68
CA THR A 86 9.04 -10.10 -10.54
C THR A 86 9.20 -8.70 -9.93
N TYR A 87 8.78 -8.54 -8.67
CA TYR A 87 8.91 -7.27 -7.98
C TYR A 87 10.37 -6.92 -7.66
N ASN A 88 11.17 -7.93 -7.26
CA ASN A 88 12.59 -7.72 -7.01
C ASN A 88 13.33 -7.28 -8.28
N TYR A 89 13.04 -7.88 -9.43
CA TYR A 89 13.58 -7.44 -10.73
C TYR A 89 13.22 -5.97 -11.00
N PHE A 90 11.96 -5.59 -10.80
CA PHE A 90 11.52 -4.23 -11.03
C PHE A 90 12.28 -3.21 -10.16
N LEU A 91 12.30 -3.43 -8.85
CA LEU A 91 12.92 -2.50 -7.91
C LEU A 91 14.44 -2.45 -8.08
N SER A 92 15.09 -3.59 -8.30
CA SER A 92 16.54 -3.63 -8.56
C SER A 92 16.92 -2.96 -9.88
N THR A 93 16.09 -3.10 -10.93
CA THR A 93 16.27 -2.38 -12.20
C THR A 93 16.23 -0.87 -11.99
N LEU A 94 15.27 -0.35 -11.22
CA LEU A 94 15.18 1.08 -10.94
C LEU A 94 16.41 1.59 -10.17
N ILE A 95 16.88 0.83 -9.18
CA ILE A 95 18.10 1.16 -8.43
C ILE A 95 19.33 1.09 -9.36
N GLY A 96 19.40 0.13 -10.29
CA GLY A 96 20.45 0.05 -11.30
C GLY A 96 20.47 1.27 -12.22
N LEU A 97 19.31 1.77 -12.62
CA LEU A 97 19.17 2.99 -13.45
C LEU A 97 19.48 4.27 -12.66
N LYS A 98 19.14 4.32 -11.37
CA LYS A 98 19.30 5.49 -10.50
C LYS A 98 19.68 5.03 -9.08
N PRO A 99 20.97 4.85 -8.78
CA PRO A 99 21.43 4.29 -7.49
C PRO A 99 20.96 5.06 -6.25
N GLU A 100 20.74 6.36 -6.36
CA GLU A 100 20.26 7.21 -5.26
C GLU A 100 18.89 6.78 -4.74
N LEU A 101 18.09 6.03 -5.53
CA LEU A 101 16.81 5.47 -5.09
C LEU A 101 16.94 4.50 -3.92
N ALA A 102 18.09 3.87 -3.72
CA ALA A 102 18.35 3.05 -2.53
C ALA A 102 18.21 3.83 -1.21
N GLY A 103 18.25 5.17 -1.27
CA GLY A 103 18.06 6.08 -0.14
C GLY A 103 16.60 6.44 0.19
N ILE A 104 15.61 5.86 -0.49
CA ILE A 104 14.17 6.11 -0.21
C ILE A 104 13.87 5.93 1.28
N LYS A 105 13.12 6.87 1.87
CA LYS A 105 12.87 6.93 3.32
C LYS A 105 11.65 6.14 3.76
N ALA A 106 10.58 6.16 2.96
CA ALA A 106 9.35 5.44 3.31
C ALA A 106 8.72 4.84 2.04
N VAL A 107 8.27 3.60 2.15
CA VAL A 107 7.56 2.88 1.06
C VAL A 107 6.23 2.37 1.60
N GLY A 108 5.16 2.65 0.88
CA GLY A 108 3.82 2.19 1.21
C GLY A 108 3.28 1.17 0.20
N SER A 109 2.61 0.12 0.67
CA SER A 109 1.99 -0.91 -0.18
C SER A 109 0.68 -1.45 0.40
N ASP A 110 -0.03 -2.28 -0.37
CA ASP A 110 -1.21 -3.05 0.08
C ASP A 110 -0.86 -4.16 1.08
N GLY A 111 0.42 -4.54 1.16
CA GLY A 111 0.92 -5.58 2.06
C GLY A 111 0.94 -6.99 1.47
N GLU A 112 0.83 -7.14 0.15
CA GLU A 112 1.04 -8.42 -0.52
C GLU A 112 2.46 -8.93 -0.23
N LYS A 113 2.57 -10.18 0.25
CA LYS A 113 3.83 -10.70 0.80
C LYS A 113 5.01 -10.65 -0.17
N ALA A 114 4.81 -11.06 -1.42
CA ALA A 114 5.87 -11.08 -2.42
C ALA A 114 6.40 -9.67 -2.71
N LEU A 115 5.52 -8.67 -2.72
CA LEU A 115 5.88 -7.26 -2.87
C LEU A 115 6.62 -6.74 -1.63
N VAL A 116 6.12 -7.03 -0.44
CA VAL A 116 6.76 -6.62 0.83
C VAL A 116 8.17 -7.17 0.94
N ASP A 117 8.35 -8.46 0.66
CA ASP A 117 9.68 -9.10 0.69
C ASP A 117 10.64 -8.43 -0.33
N ALA A 118 10.15 -8.04 -1.51
CA ALA A 118 10.94 -7.32 -2.51
C ALA A 118 11.28 -5.88 -2.07
N ILE A 119 10.34 -5.17 -1.42
CA ILE A 119 10.56 -3.84 -0.85
C ILE A 119 11.66 -3.90 0.21
N LEU A 120 11.53 -4.78 1.19
CA LEU A 120 12.49 -4.91 2.29
C LEU A 120 13.89 -5.29 1.80
N ARG A 121 13.98 -6.08 0.72
CA ARG A 121 15.27 -6.42 0.10
C ARG A 121 15.93 -5.24 -0.61
N ASN A 122 15.16 -4.45 -1.35
CA ASN A 122 15.72 -3.37 -2.19
C ASN A 122 15.86 -2.03 -1.43
N PHE A 123 15.03 -1.81 -0.41
CA PHE A 123 15.02 -0.58 0.40
C PHE A 123 15.14 -0.92 1.90
N PRO A 124 16.23 -1.55 2.34
CA PRO A 124 16.36 -2.05 3.72
C PRO A 124 16.38 -0.95 4.79
N ALA A 125 16.64 0.30 4.42
CA ALA A 125 16.63 1.45 5.31
C ALA A 125 15.31 2.23 5.28
N ALA A 126 14.37 1.87 4.40
CA ALA A 126 13.09 2.54 4.29
C ALA A 126 12.09 2.03 5.33
N VAL A 127 11.30 2.96 5.88
CA VAL A 127 10.13 2.58 6.68
C VAL A 127 9.06 2.00 5.74
N HIS A 128 8.62 0.77 5.99
CA HIS A 128 7.53 0.17 5.24
C HIS A 128 6.19 0.43 5.91
N LEU A 129 5.23 0.95 5.14
CA LEU A 129 3.84 1.20 5.56
C LEU A 129 2.88 0.26 4.83
N ARG A 130 1.94 -0.32 5.58
CA ARG A 130 0.80 -1.03 5.00
C ARG A 130 -0.42 -0.12 4.92
N CYS A 131 -1.17 -0.25 3.84
CA CYS A 131 -2.45 0.44 3.66
C CYS A 131 -3.46 -0.01 4.73
N PHE A 132 -3.98 0.95 5.50
CA PHE A 132 -4.97 0.69 6.54
C PHE A 132 -6.23 0.03 5.99
N HIS A 133 -6.71 0.48 4.83
CA HIS A 133 -7.90 -0.07 4.20
C HIS A 133 -7.73 -1.55 3.84
N HIS A 134 -6.63 -1.92 3.18
CA HIS A 134 -6.34 -3.32 2.85
C HIS A 134 -6.15 -4.20 4.09
N LEU A 135 -5.50 -3.66 5.12
CA LEU A 135 -5.32 -4.39 6.39
C LEU A 135 -6.67 -4.64 7.07
N GLN A 136 -7.54 -3.63 7.13
CA GLN A 136 -8.89 -3.74 7.66
C GLN A 136 -9.73 -4.73 6.86
N GLN A 137 -9.77 -4.61 5.53
CA GLN A 137 -10.50 -5.53 4.66
C GLN A 137 -10.04 -6.99 4.83
N ASN A 138 -8.75 -7.23 5.00
CA ASN A 138 -8.22 -8.57 5.24
C ASN A 138 -8.70 -9.16 6.57
N ILE A 139 -8.83 -8.34 7.61
CA ILE A 139 -9.36 -8.75 8.91
C ILE A 139 -10.87 -9.01 8.81
N GLU A 140 -11.62 -8.11 8.19
CA GLU A 140 -13.07 -8.25 7.96
C GLU A 140 -13.37 -9.50 7.12
N LYS A 141 -12.59 -9.76 6.08
CA LYS A 141 -12.73 -10.97 5.26
C LYS A 141 -12.50 -12.22 6.09
N HIS A 142 -11.47 -12.27 6.92
CA HIS A 142 -11.21 -13.40 7.81
C HIS A 142 -12.38 -13.65 8.76
N LEU A 143 -12.92 -12.60 9.39
CA LEU A 143 -14.06 -12.69 10.28
C LEU A 143 -15.31 -13.21 9.55
N HIS A 144 -15.56 -12.70 8.34
CA HIS A 144 -16.67 -13.15 7.51
C HIS A 144 -16.55 -14.62 7.08
N GLU A 145 -15.36 -15.05 6.65
CA GLU A 145 -15.08 -16.45 6.26
C GLU A 145 -15.25 -17.44 7.43
N HIS A 146 -15.17 -16.94 8.67
CA HIS A 146 -15.36 -17.72 9.90
C HIS A 146 -16.72 -17.45 10.56
N ASN A 147 -17.70 -16.91 9.80
CA ASN A 147 -19.10 -16.69 10.22
C ASN A 147 -19.28 -15.79 11.45
N TYR A 148 -18.35 -14.87 11.73
CA TYR A 148 -18.55 -13.88 12.78
C TYR A 148 -19.66 -12.88 12.38
N PRO A 149 -20.61 -12.56 13.29
CA PRO A 149 -21.66 -11.59 12.98
C PRO A 149 -21.09 -10.17 12.81
N ALA A 150 -21.78 -9.34 12.02
CA ALA A 150 -21.36 -7.97 11.73
C ALA A 150 -21.18 -7.11 12.99
N SER A 151 -21.98 -7.37 14.06
CA SER A 151 -21.85 -6.70 15.35
C SER A 151 -20.50 -6.97 16.02
N ALA A 152 -20.05 -8.23 16.05
CA ALA A 152 -18.77 -8.63 16.60
C ALA A 152 -17.62 -8.09 15.72
N THR A 153 -17.74 -8.21 14.40
CA THR A 153 -16.76 -7.66 13.43
C THR A 153 -16.53 -6.17 13.71
N LYS A 154 -17.59 -5.37 13.88
CA LYS A 154 -17.48 -3.96 14.19
C LYS A 154 -16.70 -3.69 15.48
N VAL A 155 -16.90 -4.50 16.52
CA VAL A 155 -16.16 -4.36 17.79
C VAL A 155 -14.67 -4.66 17.58
N TYR A 156 -14.31 -5.76 16.91
CA TYR A 156 -12.89 -6.06 16.62
C TYR A 156 -12.21 -4.95 15.81
N ILE A 157 -12.86 -4.48 14.75
CA ILE A 157 -12.31 -3.41 13.92
C ILE A 157 -12.13 -2.10 14.71
N SER A 158 -13.11 -1.74 15.55
CA SER A 158 -13.00 -0.56 16.42
C SER A 158 -11.86 -0.67 17.42
N ASP A 159 -11.68 -1.82 18.06
CA ASP A 159 -10.61 -2.06 19.02
C ASP A 159 -9.20 -2.00 18.34
N ILE A 160 -9.12 -2.40 17.08
CA ILE A 160 -7.86 -2.43 16.34
C ILE A 160 -7.53 -1.06 15.75
N PHE A 161 -8.47 -0.43 15.02
CA PHE A 161 -8.23 0.77 14.23
C PHE A 161 -8.71 2.06 14.88
N GLY A 162 -9.36 1.97 16.04
CA GLY A 162 -10.05 3.10 16.65
C GLY A 162 -11.41 3.40 16.00
N TRP A 163 -12.14 4.34 16.58
CA TRP A 163 -13.43 4.79 16.06
C TRP A 163 -13.71 6.24 16.44
N THR A 164 -14.61 6.89 15.72
CA THR A 164 -15.07 8.23 16.06
C THR A 164 -16.53 8.21 16.47
N THR A 165 -16.88 8.80 17.61
CA THR A 165 -18.24 9.05 18.04
C THR A 165 -18.37 10.48 18.54
N ASP A 166 -19.44 11.17 18.16
CA ASP A 166 -19.72 12.56 18.56
C ASP A 166 -18.54 13.53 18.31
N GLY A 167 -17.76 13.27 17.25
CA GLY A 167 -16.58 14.07 16.91
C GLY A 167 -15.34 13.77 17.76
N VAL A 168 -15.40 12.80 18.69
CA VAL A 168 -14.27 12.37 19.53
C VAL A 168 -13.69 11.07 18.94
N TYR A 169 -12.37 11.08 18.69
CA TYR A 169 -11.65 9.88 18.25
C TYR A 169 -11.20 9.05 19.46
N HIS A 170 -11.51 7.77 19.41
CA HIS A 170 -11.10 6.76 20.38
C HIS A 170 -10.00 5.88 19.77
N GLU A 171 -8.85 5.86 20.41
CA GLU A 171 -7.66 5.18 19.92
C GLU A 171 -7.80 3.65 19.91
N GLY A 172 -7.38 3.03 18.80
CA GLY A 172 -7.26 1.60 18.65
C GLY A 172 -5.87 1.05 18.99
N LEU A 173 -5.64 -0.20 18.68
CA LEU A 173 -4.31 -0.84 18.81
C LEU A 173 -3.26 -0.20 17.89
N VAL A 174 -3.64 0.26 16.70
CA VAL A 174 -2.74 0.93 15.74
C VAL A 174 -2.19 2.26 16.25
N ASP A 175 -2.81 2.85 17.28
CA ASP A 175 -2.40 4.14 17.84
C ASP A 175 -1.43 4.02 19.02
N CYS A 176 -1.06 2.79 19.38
CA CYS A 176 -0.04 2.58 20.41
C CYS A 176 1.30 3.19 19.98
N SER A 177 1.99 3.80 20.94
CA SER A 177 3.26 4.50 20.73
C SER A 177 4.40 3.53 20.44
N ASP A 178 4.33 2.32 20.98
CA ASP A 178 5.35 1.29 20.81
C ASP A 178 4.78 -0.13 20.95
N ALA A 179 5.64 -1.12 20.74
CA ALA A 179 5.28 -2.53 20.83
C ALA A 179 4.92 -2.99 22.26
N LEU A 180 5.45 -2.35 23.30
CA LEU A 180 5.13 -2.68 24.69
C LEU A 180 3.70 -2.26 25.02
N GLU A 181 3.35 -1.02 24.72
CA GLU A 181 1.99 -0.50 24.89
C GLU A 181 0.98 -1.35 24.09
N PHE A 182 1.30 -1.68 22.82
CA PHE A 182 0.47 -2.54 22.00
C PHE A 182 0.22 -3.90 22.67
N ASN A 183 1.25 -4.55 23.16
CA ASN A 183 1.11 -5.86 23.82
C ASN A 183 0.28 -5.81 25.09
N VAL A 184 0.47 -4.76 25.92
CA VAL A 184 -0.32 -4.54 27.14
C VAL A 184 -1.79 -4.30 26.79
N LYS A 185 -2.08 -3.43 25.83
CA LYS A 185 -3.42 -3.11 25.38
C LYS A 185 -4.12 -4.34 24.75
N LEU A 186 -3.38 -5.09 23.91
CA LEU A 186 -3.86 -6.32 23.31
C LEU A 186 -4.13 -7.43 24.37
N ALA A 187 -3.31 -7.52 25.41
CA ALA A 187 -3.56 -8.44 26.52
C ALA A 187 -4.83 -8.06 27.28
N GLY A 188 -5.06 -6.77 27.50
CA GLY A 188 -6.31 -6.26 28.11
C GLY A 188 -7.57 -6.56 27.32
N LEU A 189 -7.49 -6.63 25.99
CA LEU A 189 -8.62 -6.96 25.14
C LEU A 189 -8.97 -8.44 25.13
N LYS A 190 -8.11 -9.33 25.65
CA LYS A 190 -8.29 -10.78 25.58
C LYS A 190 -9.64 -11.24 26.14
N SER A 191 -10.00 -10.86 27.36
CA SER A 191 -11.24 -11.28 27.99
C SER A 191 -12.49 -10.80 27.24
N LYS A 192 -12.44 -9.55 26.72
CA LYS A 192 -13.51 -8.99 25.88
C LYS A 192 -13.69 -9.80 24.60
N TRP A 193 -12.60 -10.09 23.90
CA TRP A 193 -12.60 -10.82 22.64
C TRP A 193 -13.00 -12.31 22.83
N ASP A 194 -12.51 -12.96 23.89
CA ASP A 194 -12.90 -14.33 24.23
C ASP A 194 -14.40 -14.40 24.59
N GLY A 195 -14.94 -13.38 25.27
CA GLY A 195 -16.37 -13.27 25.56
C GLY A 195 -17.22 -13.13 24.30
N LEU A 196 -16.85 -12.23 23.39
CA LEU A 196 -17.50 -12.06 22.09
C LEU A 196 -17.47 -13.35 21.26
N GLU A 197 -16.35 -14.05 21.29
CA GLU A 197 -16.19 -15.32 20.58
C GLU A 197 -17.14 -16.40 21.13
N ASN A 198 -17.23 -16.54 22.46
CA ASN A 198 -18.12 -17.49 23.08
C ASN A 198 -19.61 -17.21 22.77
N GLU A 199 -20.01 -15.94 22.69
CA GLU A 199 -21.36 -15.54 22.28
C GLU A 199 -21.64 -15.89 20.81
N CYS A 200 -20.65 -15.75 19.92
CA CYS A 200 -20.78 -16.05 18.50
C CYS A 200 -20.80 -17.56 18.22
N LEU A 201 -19.97 -18.33 18.93
CA LEU A 201 -19.78 -19.77 18.71
C LEU A 201 -20.77 -20.66 19.45
N SER A 202 -21.62 -20.13 20.35
CA SER A 202 -22.63 -20.92 21.09
C SER A 202 -23.64 -21.67 20.19
N ASN A 203 -23.63 -21.37 18.89
CA ASN A 203 -24.54 -21.95 17.90
C ASN A 203 -23.91 -22.91 16.88
N GLU A 204 -22.58 -23.11 16.88
CA GLU A 204 -21.91 -23.97 15.88
C GLU A 204 -20.74 -24.79 16.46
N SER A 205 -20.81 -26.11 16.23
CA SER A 205 -19.79 -27.10 16.65
C SER A 205 -18.59 -27.14 15.72
N SER A 206 -17.98 -26.02 15.39
CA SER A 206 -16.79 -25.99 14.53
C SER A 206 -15.56 -25.53 15.31
N GLY A 207 -14.52 -26.37 15.31
CA GLY A 207 -13.23 -26.15 15.98
C GLY A 207 -12.42 -24.99 15.41
N HIS A 208 -12.97 -23.80 15.36
CA HIS A 208 -12.27 -22.61 14.92
C HIS A 208 -11.29 -22.15 16.00
N LYS A 209 -10.05 -21.95 15.60
CA LYS A 209 -9.06 -21.28 16.46
C LYS A 209 -9.51 -19.83 16.64
N GLY A 210 -9.68 -19.41 17.90
CA GLY A 210 -10.22 -18.11 18.25
C GLY A 210 -9.57 -16.93 17.54
N PHE A 211 -10.36 -15.90 17.28
CA PHE A 211 -9.88 -14.69 16.60
C PHE A 211 -8.65 -14.08 17.28
N ASN A 212 -8.63 -14.02 18.61
CA ASN A 212 -7.49 -13.52 19.38
C ASN A 212 -6.19 -14.28 19.06
N ASN A 213 -6.22 -15.61 18.97
CA ASN A 213 -5.04 -16.42 18.66
C ASN A 213 -4.57 -16.20 17.21
N TRP A 214 -5.51 -16.14 16.26
CA TRP A 214 -5.19 -15.82 14.87
C TRP A 214 -4.60 -14.42 14.74
N PHE A 215 -5.26 -13.42 15.35
CA PHE A 215 -4.81 -12.03 15.30
C PHE A 215 -3.38 -11.88 15.85
N ARG A 216 -3.11 -12.42 17.03
CA ARG A 216 -1.76 -12.37 17.66
C ARG A 216 -0.67 -12.99 16.78
N ARG A 217 -1.00 -14.07 16.08
CA ARG A 217 -0.02 -14.80 15.29
C ARG A 217 0.17 -14.24 13.88
N VAL A 218 -0.89 -13.69 13.29
CA VAL A 218 -0.91 -13.30 11.87
C VAL A 218 -0.91 -11.80 11.69
N LYS A 219 -1.79 -11.06 12.38
CA LYS A 219 -1.98 -9.63 12.14
C LYS A 219 -1.22 -8.70 13.07
N ALA A 220 -1.02 -9.10 14.31
CA ALA A 220 -0.26 -8.30 15.25
C ALA A 220 1.18 -7.99 14.77
N PRO A 221 1.95 -8.98 14.23
CA PRO A 221 3.26 -8.68 13.64
C PRO A 221 3.18 -7.68 12.48
N GLU A 222 2.22 -7.84 11.57
CA GLU A 222 2.02 -6.93 10.43
C GLU A 222 1.75 -5.49 10.90
N ILE A 223 0.93 -5.33 11.96
CA ILE A 223 0.61 -4.03 12.56
C ILE A 223 1.85 -3.40 13.20
N TRP A 224 2.62 -4.17 13.96
CA TRP A 224 3.85 -3.66 14.60
C TRP A 224 4.84 -3.11 13.61
N GLU A 225 5.07 -3.85 12.55
CA GLU A 225 6.10 -3.56 11.57
C GLU A 225 5.75 -2.39 10.67
N SER A 226 4.44 -2.07 10.51
CA SER A 226 4.04 -1.20 9.41
C SER A 226 2.94 -0.17 9.68
N THR A 227 2.29 -0.19 10.86
CA THR A 227 1.12 0.68 11.09
C THR A 227 1.08 1.39 12.45
N LEU A 228 1.91 1.00 13.42
CA LEU A 228 1.94 1.67 14.72
C LEU A 228 2.26 3.17 14.61
N ARG A 229 1.84 3.93 15.62
CA ARG A 229 2.05 5.39 15.67
C ARG A 229 3.49 5.78 15.33
N PHE A 230 4.48 5.19 16.02
CA PHE A 230 5.89 5.53 15.79
C PHE A 230 6.38 5.19 14.38
N VAL A 231 5.86 4.11 13.76
CA VAL A 231 6.20 3.75 12.39
C VAL A 231 5.67 4.81 11.41
N ARG A 232 4.42 5.25 11.61
CA ARG A 232 3.80 6.29 10.79
C ARG A 232 4.48 7.65 10.97
N GLU A 233 4.87 8.01 12.19
CA GLU A 233 5.66 9.23 12.48
C GLU A 233 7.02 9.17 11.78
N SER A 234 7.72 8.04 11.88
CA SER A 234 9.01 7.83 11.20
C SER A 234 8.91 7.86 9.68
N ALA A 235 7.75 7.54 9.14
CA ALA A 235 7.45 7.65 7.71
C ALA A 235 7.01 9.06 7.28
N GLY A 236 7.04 10.06 8.16
CA GLY A 236 6.71 11.44 7.84
C GLY A 236 5.21 11.75 7.74
N LEU A 237 4.34 10.92 8.33
CA LEU A 237 2.88 11.11 8.26
C LEU A 237 2.32 12.08 9.32
N GLY A 238 3.17 12.88 9.96
CA GLY A 238 2.80 13.88 10.96
C GLY A 238 2.91 13.40 12.40
N SER A 239 2.57 14.29 13.38
CA SER A 239 2.48 13.98 14.80
C SER A 239 1.33 14.77 15.42
N PRO A 240 0.18 14.15 15.80
CA PRO A 240 -0.12 12.72 15.63
C PRO A 240 -0.18 12.30 14.15
N PRO A 241 0.26 11.08 13.84
CA PRO A 241 0.38 10.66 12.44
C PRO A 241 -0.96 10.24 11.85
N THR A 242 -1.17 10.58 10.59
CA THR A 242 -2.32 10.09 9.83
C THR A 242 -2.16 8.61 9.44
N ALA A 243 -3.26 7.95 9.12
CA ALA A 243 -3.23 6.62 8.54
C ALA A 243 -2.69 6.67 7.09
N PHE A 244 -1.95 5.63 6.70
CA PHE A 244 -1.53 5.48 5.31
C PHE A 244 -2.60 4.75 4.50
N TYR A 245 -2.95 5.31 3.34
CA TYR A 245 -3.90 4.74 2.39
C TYR A 245 -3.32 4.72 0.98
N THR A 246 -3.54 3.63 0.25
CA THR A 246 -3.22 3.53 -1.18
C THR A 246 -4.33 4.13 -2.07
N ASN A 247 -5.36 4.76 -1.48
CA ASN A 247 -6.51 5.34 -2.20
C ASN A 247 -6.12 6.30 -3.33
N HIS A 248 -4.98 6.94 -3.22
CA HIS A 248 -4.45 7.79 -4.28
C HIS A 248 -4.07 6.97 -5.52
N SER A 249 -3.48 5.80 -5.31
CA SER A 249 -3.21 4.82 -6.39
C SER A 249 -4.53 4.31 -6.98
N GLU A 250 -5.52 4.00 -6.14
CA GLU A 250 -6.84 3.53 -6.57
C GLU A 250 -7.61 4.57 -7.39
N SER A 251 -7.64 5.83 -6.96
CA SER A 251 -8.30 6.93 -7.69
C SER A 251 -7.65 7.16 -9.05
N ILE A 252 -6.33 7.12 -9.10
CA ILE A 252 -5.54 7.24 -10.32
C ILE A 252 -5.77 6.01 -11.22
N ASN A 253 -5.88 4.81 -10.65
CA ASN A 253 -6.17 3.58 -11.38
C ASN A 253 -7.60 3.54 -11.95
N ALA A 254 -8.60 4.05 -11.22
CA ALA A 254 -9.97 4.21 -11.70
C ALA A 254 -10.02 5.14 -12.93
N PHE A 255 -9.36 6.29 -12.85
CA PHE A 255 -9.23 7.23 -13.97
C PHE A 255 -8.55 6.59 -15.21
N ARG A 256 -7.55 5.72 -14.99
CA ARG A 256 -6.88 4.99 -16.09
C ARG A 256 -7.78 3.96 -16.73
N LYS A 257 -8.52 3.17 -15.95
CA LYS A 257 -9.48 2.19 -16.48
C LYS A 257 -10.49 2.86 -17.41
N GLU A 258 -11.00 4.01 -17.02
CA GLU A 258 -11.92 4.81 -17.82
C GLU A 258 -11.25 5.38 -19.08
N SER A 259 -10.04 5.93 -18.95
CA SER A 259 -9.31 6.55 -20.08
C SER A 259 -8.83 5.55 -21.13
N LEU A 260 -8.59 4.29 -20.77
CA LEU A 260 -8.10 3.25 -21.68
C LEU A 260 -9.22 2.47 -22.39
N HIS A 261 -10.49 2.77 -22.14
CA HIS A 261 -11.65 2.05 -22.72
C HIS A 261 -11.45 0.53 -22.69
N TYR A 262 -11.55 -0.07 -21.53
CA TYR A 262 -11.17 -1.44 -21.19
C TYR A 262 -11.75 -2.51 -22.15
N LYS A 263 -10.95 -2.94 -23.14
CA LYS A 263 -11.23 -4.14 -23.98
C LYS A 263 -10.01 -5.02 -23.98
N LYS A 264 -10.19 -6.36 -23.85
CA LYS A 264 -9.12 -7.35 -24.02
C LYS A 264 -8.44 -7.14 -25.37
N ASN A 265 -7.16 -6.77 -25.37
CA ASN A 265 -6.39 -6.45 -26.57
C ASN A 265 -4.98 -7.05 -26.51
N GLN A 266 -4.34 -7.20 -27.68
CA GLN A 266 -2.99 -7.76 -27.80
C GLN A 266 -1.91 -6.81 -27.24
N TRP A 267 -0.85 -7.38 -26.67
CA TRP A 267 0.30 -6.74 -26.01
C TRP A 267 0.81 -5.44 -26.69
N GLY A 268 1.13 -5.50 -27.99
CA GLY A 268 1.67 -4.33 -28.70
C GLY A 268 0.70 -3.14 -28.83
N ARG A 269 -0.61 -3.37 -28.73
CA ARG A 269 -1.63 -2.32 -28.77
C ARG A 269 -1.79 -1.68 -27.42
N GLU A 270 -1.69 -2.46 -26.35
CA GLU A 270 -1.78 -1.96 -24.97
C GLU A 270 -0.55 -1.14 -24.59
N MET A 271 0.64 -1.56 -24.96
CA MET A 271 1.87 -0.80 -24.76
C MET A 271 1.85 0.57 -25.47
N ARG A 272 1.25 0.65 -26.68
CA ARG A 272 1.04 1.94 -27.36
C ARG A 272 0.04 2.83 -26.62
N LYS A 273 -1.05 2.28 -26.08
CA LYS A 273 -2.02 3.04 -25.30
C LYS A 273 -1.42 3.54 -23.99
N LEU A 274 -0.67 2.71 -23.27
CA LEU A 274 0.05 3.10 -22.06
C LEU A 274 1.02 4.25 -22.35
N ARG A 275 1.77 4.17 -23.46
CA ARG A 275 2.68 5.23 -23.88
C ARG A 275 1.95 6.54 -24.17
N LEU A 276 0.87 6.51 -24.95
CA LEU A 276 0.06 7.69 -25.29
C LEU A 276 -0.59 8.31 -24.05
N TRP A 277 -1.18 7.48 -23.21
CA TRP A 277 -1.79 7.92 -21.97
C TRP A 277 -0.77 8.59 -21.04
N TRP A 278 0.40 7.98 -20.90
CA TRP A 278 1.47 8.48 -20.06
C TRP A 278 1.97 9.86 -20.52
N TYR A 279 2.12 10.07 -21.84
CA TYR A 279 2.44 11.38 -22.40
C TYR A 279 1.34 12.42 -22.14
N SER A 280 0.09 12.05 -22.22
CA SER A 280 -1.04 12.97 -21.98
C SER A 280 -1.13 13.38 -20.52
N SER A 281 -0.95 12.44 -19.60
CA SER A 281 -0.98 12.69 -18.15
C SER A 281 0.15 13.60 -17.69
N SER A 282 1.38 13.36 -18.18
CA SER A 282 2.53 14.21 -17.86
C SER A 282 2.43 15.65 -18.42
N ARG A 283 1.68 15.86 -19.52
CA ARG A 283 1.43 17.20 -20.07
C ARG A 283 0.38 17.99 -19.27
N LYS A 284 -0.64 17.32 -18.74
CA LYS A 284 -1.73 17.98 -18.01
C LYS A 284 -1.24 18.72 -16.74
N TRP A 285 -0.13 18.27 -16.15
CA TRP A 285 0.46 18.88 -14.97
C TRP A 285 1.58 19.89 -15.28
N ARG A 286 2.10 19.92 -16.52
CA ARG A 286 3.10 20.92 -16.95
C ARG A 286 2.48 22.29 -17.32
N SER A 287 1.16 22.34 -17.52
CA SER A 287 0.43 23.57 -17.89
C SER A 287 -0.20 24.28 -16.68
N LEU A 288 0.11 23.85 -15.46
CA LEU A 288 -0.27 24.49 -14.20
C LEU A 288 0.94 25.15 -13.54
#